data_0d165963655b55551ac80dafd188a92a
#
_entry.id   0d165963655b55551ac80dafd188a92a
#
_cell.length_a   1.000
_cell.length_b   1.000
_cell.length_c   1.000
_cell.angle_alpha   90.00
_cell.angle_beta   90.00
_cell.angle_gamma   90.00
#
_symmetry.space_group_name_H-M   'P 1'
#
loop_
_entity.id
_entity.type
_entity.pdbx_description
1 polymer ?
#
loop_
_entity_poly.entity_id
_entity_poly.type
_entity_poly.pdbx_seq_one_letter_code
_entity_poly.pdbx_strand_id
1 'polypeptide(L)'
;MQFFTELLETIDDPDELRVTLYALYAIPRPARQHTLRASALAAEAPLARHYAERSAEVVRRAIALAADRGTLLTLDLEDGTAEGDALVFVNNEAGRRLRDRIAGGLEAAPEGARVVTRSAVRPEGVVAVYEAEIGTLTPSVASALAEAEQAYPMEWIADALREAARQNKRSWSYAEAILRRWQSEGRRDEAAQGHPRRGGPDPYEHLYRRD
;
A
#
# COMPACT_ATOMS: atom_id res chain seq x y z
N MET A 1 17.89 16.78 2.13
CA MET A 1 18.43 17.47 3.31
C MET A 1 17.60 17.26 4.58
N GLN A 2 16.32 17.01 4.51
CA GLN A 2 15.43 16.75 5.67
C GLN A 2 15.89 15.61 6.60
N PHE A 3 16.57 14.59 6.08
CA PHE A 3 17.09 13.50 6.91
C PHE A 3 18.02 14.00 8.04
N PHE A 4 18.96 14.87 7.73
CA PHE A 4 19.95 15.34 8.73
C PHE A 4 19.42 16.41 9.68
N THR A 5 18.35 17.09 9.33
CA THR A 5 17.80 18.19 10.12
C THR A 5 16.59 17.80 10.97
N GLU A 6 15.87 16.78 10.59
CA GLU A 6 14.60 16.39 11.22
C GLU A 6 14.60 14.93 11.68
N LEU A 7 15.04 14.01 10.80
CA LEU A 7 14.98 12.57 11.09
C LEU A 7 16.10 12.11 12.02
N LEU A 8 17.30 12.64 11.86
CA LEU A 8 18.45 12.21 12.66
C LEU A 8 18.24 12.43 14.16
N GLU A 9 17.58 13.53 14.54
CA GLU A 9 17.29 13.85 15.94
C GLU A 9 16.24 12.92 16.57
N THR A 10 15.46 12.21 15.75
CA THR A 10 14.37 11.33 16.22
C THR A 10 14.75 9.86 16.26
N ILE A 11 15.94 9.48 15.78
CA ILE A 11 16.40 8.08 15.76
C ILE A 11 17.28 7.83 17.00
N ASP A 12 16.70 7.19 18.00
CA ASP A 12 17.41 6.83 19.25
C ASP A 12 18.13 5.48 19.18
N ASP A 13 17.67 4.57 18.31
CA ASP A 13 18.27 3.23 18.16
C ASP A 13 19.48 3.30 17.22
N PRO A 14 20.71 2.99 17.71
CA PRO A 14 21.92 3.08 16.89
C PRO A 14 21.96 2.06 15.74
N ASP A 15 21.26 0.93 15.86
CA ASP A 15 21.17 -0.07 14.80
C ASP A 15 20.20 0.41 13.71
N GLU A 16 19.07 1.02 14.09
CA GLU A 16 18.17 1.70 13.16
C GLU A 16 18.91 2.75 12.35
N LEU A 17 19.66 3.64 13.04
CA LEU A 17 20.43 4.68 12.38
C LEU A 17 21.43 4.11 11.38
N ARG A 18 22.23 3.11 11.79
CA ARG A 18 23.25 2.50 10.94
C ARG A 18 22.66 1.83 9.71
N VAL A 19 21.62 1.04 9.90
CA VAL A 19 20.93 0.32 8.82
C VAL A 19 20.26 1.31 7.87
N THR A 20 19.58 2.33 8.39
CA THR A 20 18.94 3.39 7.61
C THR A 20 19.96 4.15 6.76
N LEU A 21 21.06 4.61 7.33
CA LEU A 21 22.13 5.30 6.59
C LEU A 21 22.68 4.42 5.48
N TYR A 22 22.89 3.14 5.77
CA TYR A 22 23.39 2.21 4.77
C TYR A 22 22.38 1.92 3.67
N ALA A 23 21.09 1.78 4.00
CA ALA A 23 20.01 1.63 3.03
C ALA A 23 19.90 2.85 2.10
N LEU A 24 19.95 4.06 2.66
CA LEU A 24 19.97 5.32 1.90
C LEU A 24 21.14 5.42 0.92
N TYR A 25 22.28 4.81 1.27
CA TYR A 25 23.44 4.74 0.39
C TYR A 25 23.33 3.63 -0.65
N ALA A 26 22.86 2.44 -0.26
CA ALA A 26 22.90 1.23 -1.09
C ALA A 26 21.73 1.15 -2.11
N ILE A 27 20.52 1.51 -1.69
CA ILE A 27 19.29 1.33 -2.49
C ILE A 27 19.25 2.24 -3.74
N PRO A 28 19.61 3.54 -3.71
CA PRO A 28 19.50 4.41 -4.88
C PRO A 28 20.48 4.10 -6.02
N ARG A 29 21.35 3.10 -5.85
CA ARG A 29 22.33 2.75 -6.90
C ARG A 29 21.61 2.24 -8.15
N PRO A 30 22.00 2.68 -9.37
CA PRO A 30 21.35 2.30 -10.61
C PRO A 30 21.26 0.77 -10.83
N ALA A 31 22.29 0.03 -10.42
CA ALA A 31 22.33 -1.43 -10.52
C ALA A 31 21.30 -2.14 -9.61
N ARG A 32 20.68 -1.44 -8.66
CA ARG A 32 19.76 -2.01 -7.68
C ARG A 32 18.29 -1.69 -7.97
N GLN A 33 18.00 -1.06 -9.10
CA GLN A 33 16.63 -0.71 -9.50
C GLN A 33 15.83 0.02 -8.38
N HIS A 34 16.50 0.79 -7.51
CA HIS A 34 15.93 1.55 -6.40
C HIS A 34 15.20 0.73 -5.32
N THR A 35 15.48 -0.57 -5.23
CA THR A 35 15.00 -1.45 -4.15
C THR A 35 16.04 -2.52 -3.84
N LEU A 36 15.94 -3.13 -2.66
CA LEU A 36 16.79 -4.22 -2.21
C LEU A 36 16.01 -5.12 -1.26
N ARG A 37 16.25 -6.44 -1.28
CA ARG A 37 15.69 -7.33 -0.27
C ARG A 37 16.31 -7.06 1.11
N ALA A 38 15.53 -7.20 2.17
CA ALA A 38 16.04 -7.06 3.53
C ALA A 38 17.15 -8.08 3.82
N SER A 39 17.00 -9.31 3.34
CA SER A 39 18.04 -10.35 3.43
C SER A 39 19.32 -9.97 2.68
N ALA A 40 19.21 -9.40 1.48
CA ALA A 40 20.34 -8.91 0.71
C ALA A 40 21.02 -7.71 1.38
N LEU A 41 20.27 -6.81 1.99
CA LEU A 41 20.81 -5.71 2.77
C LEU A 41 21.61 -6.22 3.99
N ALA A 42 21.10 -7.24 4.68
CA ALA A 42 21.78 -7.87 5.80
C ALA A 42 23.08 -8.58 5.39
N ALA A 43 23.14 -9.10 4.17
CA ALA A 43 24.32 -9.76 3.61
C ALA A 43 25.40 -8.78 3.09
N GLU A 44 25.09 -7.48 3.01
CA GLU A 44 26.07 -6.47 2.58
C GLU A 44 27.27 -6.42 3.54
N ALA A 45 28.46 -6.44 2.98
CA ALA A 45 29.71 -6.61 3.73
C ALA A 45 29.91 -5.68 4.95
N PRO A 46 29.51 -4.40 4.93
CA PRO A 46 29.61 -3.54 6.10
C PRO A 46 28.69 -3.96 7.24
N LEU A 47 27.44 -4.36 6.96
CA LEU A 47 26.47 -4.79 7.97
C LEU A 47 26.80 -6.20 8.46
N ALA A 48 27.07 -7.13 7.55
CA ALA A 48 27.42 -8.51 7.87
C ALA A 48 28.68 -8.59 8.76
N ARG A 49 29.71 -7.79 8.49
CA ARG A 49 30.92 -7.73 9.34
C ARG A 49 30.66 -7.10 10.72
N HIS A 50 29.75 -6.12 10.79
CA HIS A 50 29.47 -5.45 12.05
C HIS A 50 28.60 -6.29 12.98
N TYR A 51 27.57 -6.96 12.44
CA TYR A 51 26.59 -7.71 13.23
C TYR A 51 26.86 -9.22 13.25
N ALA A 52 27.75 -9.72 12.40
CA ALA A 52 28.09 -11.13 12.25
C ALA A 52 26.82 -12.00 12.06
N GLU A 53 26.67 -13.05 12.85
CA GLU A 53 25.56 -14.00 12.74
C GLU A 53 24.18 -13.36 13.05
N ARG A 54 24.16 -12.24 13.76
CA ARG A 54 22.93 -11.50 14.08
C ARG A 54 22.50 -10.53 13.00
N SER A 55 23.21 -10.45 11.87
CA SER A 55 22.95 -9.43 10.85
C SER A 55 21.52 -9.48 10.32
N ALA A 56 20.97 -10.65 10.03
CA ALA A 56 19.60 -10.79 9.52
C ALA A 56 18.54 -10.29 10.52
N GLU A 57 18.68 -10.67 11.79
CA GLU A 57 17.78 -10.26 12.87
C GLU A 57 17.82 -8.76 13.12
N VAL A 58 19.04 -8.21 13.30
CA VAL A 58 19.24 -6.79 13.60
C VAL A 58 18.77 -5.92 12.44
N VAL A 59 19.13 -6.28 11.20
CA VAL A 59 18.73 -5.52 10.01
C VAL A 59 17.22 -5.54 9.83
N ARG A 60 16.56 -6.68 10.04
CA ARG A 60 15.09 -6.77 9.94
C ARG A 60 14.41 -5.89 10.98
N ARG A 61 14.85 -5.94 12.25
CA ARG A 61 14.34 -5.08 13.32
C ARG A 61 14.54 -3.60 13.00
N ALA A 62 15.73 -3.23 12.56
CA ALA A 62 16.07 -1.85 12.21
C ALA A 62 15.23 -1.33 11.02
N ILE A 63 15.00 -2.17 10.01
CA ILE A 63 14.10 -1.84 8.87
C ILE A 63 12.67 -1.61 9.37
N ALA A 64 12.17 -2.42 10.29
CA ALA A 64 10.83 -2.25 10.86
C ALA A 64 10.70 -0.90 11.58
N LEU A 65 11.66 -0.54 12.43
CA LEU A 65 11.69 0.76 13.11
C LEU A 65 11.76 1.92 12.11
N ALA A 66 12.61 1.81 11.08
CA ALA A 66 12.72 2.82 10.03
C ALA A 66 11.45 2.93 9.17
N ALA A 67 10.71 1.84 8.98
CA ALA A 67 9.45 1.83 8.27
C ALA A 67 8.33 2.48 9.11
N ASP A 68 8.26 2.18 10.40
CA ASP A 68 7.30 2.79 11.34
C ASP A 68 7.52 4.31 11.45
N ARG A 69 8.78 4.74 11.41
CA ARG A 69 9.16 6.16 11.37
C ARG A 69 8.92 6.82 10.00
N GLY A 70 8.70 6.02 8.96
CA GLY A 70 8.50 6.52 7.60
C GLY A 70 9.78 6.92 6.87
N THR A 71 10.96 6.49 7.30
CA THR A 71 12.23 6.73 6.60
C THR A 71 12.44 5.77 5.44
N LEU A 72 12.06 4.51 5.64
CA LEU A 72 12.06 3.45 4.64
C LEU A 72 10.62 3.01 4.37
N LEU A 73 10.43 2.32 3.25
CA LEU A 73 9.19 1.63 2.91
C LEU A 73 9.49 0.15 2.70
N THR A 74 8.54 -0.70 3.03
CA THR A 74 8.67 -2.14 2.84
C THR A 74 7.52 -2.72 2.02
N LEU A 75 7.78 -3.86 1.41
CA LEU A 75 6.78 -4.68 0.72
C LEU A 75 7.13 -6.15 0.97
N ASP A 76 6.28 -6.84 1.73
CA ASP A 76 6.52 -8.22 2.15
C ASP A 76 6.55 -9.18 0.95
N LEU A 77 7.41 -10.19 0.99
CA LEU A 77 7.56 -11.20 -0.05
C LEU A 77 6.99 -12.55 0.40
N GLU A 78 6.38 -13.26 -0.55
CA GLU A 78 6.00 -14.67 -0.38
C GLU A 78 7.22 -15.54 -0.68
N ASP A 79 8.15 -15.67 0.26
CA ASP A 79 9.37 -16.46 0.08
C ASP A 79 9.31 -17.86 0.71
N GLY A 80 8.20 -18.17 1.37
CA GLY A 80 7.98 -19.47 2.03
C GLY A 80 8.83 -19.70 3.26
N THR A 81 9.62 -18.72 3.71
CA THR A 81 10.38 -18.80 4.95
C THR A 81 9.52 -18.44 6.16
N ALA A 82 9.78 -19.05 7.31
CA ALA A 82 9.01 -18.79 8.55
C ALA A 82 9.14 -17.34 9.02
N GLU A 83 10.20 -16.66 8.63
CA GLU A 83 10.51 -15.30 9.05
C GLU A 83 10.11 -14.22 8.03
N GLY A 84 9.80 -14.63 6.78
CA GLY A 84 9.49 -13.73 5.67
C GLY A 84 10.67 -12.86 5.23
N ASP A 85 10.66 -12.38 4.02
CA ASP A 85 11.58 -11.36 3.51
C ASP A 85 10.76 -10.17 2.98
N ALA A 86 11.38 -9.03 2.75
CA ALA A 86 10.72 -7.84 2.26
C ALA A 86 11.58 -7.09 1.25
N LEU A 87 10.95 -6.45 0.28
CA LEU A 87 11.59 -5.41 -0.51
C LEU A 87 11.65 -4.12 0.31
N VAL A 88 12.80 -3.47 0.31
CA VAL A 88 13.05 -2.23 1.03
C VAL A 88 13.25 -1.11 0.01
N PHE A 89 12.62 0.04 0.24
CA PHE A 89 12.71 1.22 -0.60
C PHE A 89 13.03 2.44 0.28
N VAL A 90 13.70 3.43 -0.29
CA VAL A 90 13.81 4.73 0.36
C VAL A 90 12.47 5.46 0.25
N ASN A 91 11.98 6.06 1.34
CA ASN A 91 10.74 6.83 1.31
C ASN A 91 10.96 8.20 0.66
N ASN A 92 11.09 8.19 -0.65
CA ASN A 92 11.09 9.36 -1.53
C ASN A 92 10.07 9.15 -2.65
N GLU A 93 9.88 10.13 -3.50
CA GLU A 93 8.90 10.06 -4.59
C GLU A 93 9.13 8.86 -5.51
N ALA A 94 10.38 8.58 -5.88
CA ALA A 94 10.73 7.44 -6.73
C ALA A 94 10.46 6.10 -6.04
N GLY A 95 10.86 5.98 -4.77
CA GLY A 95 10.63 4.77 -3.98
C GLY A 95 9.15 4.48 -3.75
N ARG A 96 8.34 5.50 -3.45
CA ARG A 96 6.88 5.34 -3.32
C ARG A 96 6.25 4.87 -4.62
N ARG A 97 6.56 5.54 -5.75
CA ARG A 97 6.04 5.15 -7.07
C ARG A 97 6.42 3.73 -7.45
N LEU A 98 7.67 3.33 -7.21
CA LEU A 98 8.14 1.99 -7.53
C LEU A 98 7.44 0.93 -6.67
N ARG A 99 7.37 1.14 -5.34
CA ARG A 99 6.65 0.26 -4.42
C ARG A 99 5.19 0.07 -4.87
N ASP A 100 4.50 1.16 -5.18
CA ASP A 100 3.08 1.11 -5.55
C ASP A 100 2.86 0.40 -6.90
N ARG A 101 3.76 0.55 -7.87
CA ARG A 101 3.72 -0.17 -9.14
C ARG A 101 3.95 -1.68 -8.95
N ILE A 102 4.91 -2.07 -8.11
CA ILE A 102 5.17 -3.48 -7.80
C ILE A 102 3.98 -4.06 -7.01
N ALA A 103 3.48 -3.37 -5.99
CA ALA A 103 2.34 -3.79 -5.20
C ALA A 103 1.06 -3.95 -6.03
N GLY A 104 0.87 -3.08 -7.02
CA GLY A 104 -0.26 -3.12 -7.97
C GLY A 104 -0.06 -4.09 -9.14
N GLY A 105 1.05 -4.83 -9.21
CA GLY A 105 1.34 -5.75 -10.32
C GLY A 105 1.66 -5.06 -11.66
N LEU A 106 1.89 -3.75 -11.66
CA LEU A 106 2.25 -2.97 -12.85
C LEU A 106 3.75 -3.07 -13.18
N GLU A 107 4.55 -3.53 -12.23
CA GLU A 107 5.97 -3.80 -12.37
C GLU A 107 6.33 -5.09 -11.67
N ALA A 108 7.19 -5.90 -12.30
CA ALA A 108 7.66 -7.14 -11.72
C ALA A 108 8.61 -6.85 -10.54
N ALA A 109 8.44 -7.57 -9.44
CA ALA A 109 9.41 -7.51 -8.36
C ALA A 109 10.77 -8.06 -8.82
N PRO A 110 11.89 -7.49 -8.34
CA PRO A 110 13.22 -7.96 -8.68
C PRO A 110 13.39 -9.46 -8.38
N GLU A 111 14.19 -10.14 -9.20
CA GLU A 111 14.52 -11.57 -9.04
C GLU A 111 13.30 -12.51 -9.06
N GLY A 112 12.19 -12.09 -9.67
CA GLY A 112 10.96 -12.91 -9.76
C GLY A 112 10.28 -13.15 -8.42
N ALA A 113 10.58 -12.33 -7.41
CA ALA A 113 9.95 -12.42 -6.10
C ALA A 113 8.44 -12.24 -6.20
N ARG A 114 7.69 -13.08 -5.50
CA ARG A 114 6.25 -12.87 -5.33
C ARG A 114 6.03 -11.94 -4.14
N VAL A 115 5.35 -10.86 -4.41
CA VAL A 115 4.94 -9.93 -3.37
C VAL A 115 3.71 -10.50 -2.68
N VAL A 116 3.73 -10.52 -1.35
CA VAL A 116 2.49 -10.70 -0.60
C VAL A 116 1.61 -9.51 -0.95
N THR A 117 0.74 -9.67 -1.92
CA THR A 117 -0.41 -8.78 -2.06
C THR A 117 -1.34 -9.08 -0.87
N ARG A 118 -0.86 -8.72 0.32
CA ARG A 118 -1.84 -8.41 1.33
C ARG A 118 -2.65 -7.29 0.70
N SER A 119 -3.93 -7.52 0.55
CA SER A 119 -4.91 -6.45 0.61
C SER A 119 -4.69 -5.79 1.96
N ALA A 120 -3.52 -5.18 2.09
CA ALA A 120 -3.09 -4.49 3.28
C ALA A 120 -3.76 -3.14 3.22
N VAL A 121 -4.95 -3.08 3.75
CA VAL A 121 -5.26 -1.93 4.56
C VAL A 121 -4.19 -1.90 5.65
N ARG A 122 -3.00 -1.29 5.35
CA ARG A 122 -2.21 -0.68 6.40
C ARG A 122 -3.15 0.27 7.12
N PRO A 123 -2.97 0.50 8.42
CA PRO A 123 -3.59 1.63 9.10
C PRO A 123 -2.90 2.95 8.72
N GLU A 124 -2.72 3.22 7.44
CA GLU A 124 -2.83 4.57 6.92
C GLU A 124 -4.31 4.81 7.10
N GLY A 125 -4.67 5.61 8.11
CA GLY A 125 -6.06 5.76 8.54
C GLY A 125 -6.96 6.05 7.34
N VAL A 126 -8.24 5.78 7.45
CA VAL A 126 -9.26 6.02 6.41
C VAL A 126 -9.04 7.34 5.66
N VAL A 127 -8.44 8.33 6.33
CA VAL A 127 -8.01 9.62 5.77
C VAL A 127 -7.05 9.46 4.59
N ALA A 128 -6.01 8.63 4.71
CA ALA A 128 -5.03 8.47 3.63
C ALA A 128 -5.65 7.77 2.41
N VAL A 129 -6.54 6.80 2.64
CA VAL A 129 -7.29 6.16 1.55
C VAL A 129 -8.21 7.18 0.87
N TYR A 130 -8.87 8.03 1.65
CA TYR A 130 -9.73 9.10 1.11
C TYR A 130 -8.94 10.06 0.24
N GLU A 131 -7.79 10.55 0.70
CA GLU A 131 -6.96 11.50 -0.07
C GLU A 131 -6.39 10.88 -1.34
N ALA A 132 -6.05 9.58 -1.32
CA ALA A 132 -5.54 8.86 -2.48
C ALA A 132 -6.61 8.61 -3.54
N GLU A 133 -7.83 8.23 -3.13
CA GLU A 133 -8.86 7.73 -4.04
C GLU A 133 -9.89 8.80 -4.43
N ILE A 134 -10.19 9.71 -3.52
CA ILE A 134 -11.28 10.70 -3.67
C ILE A 134 -10.71 12.09 -3.93
N GLY A 135 -9.86 12.60 -3.04
CA GLY A 135 -9.28 13.93 -3.15
C GLY A 135 -9.03 14.61 -1.81
N THR A 136 -8.86 15.93 -1.84
CA THR A 136 -8.49 16.72 -0.66
C THR A 136 -9.49 16.59 0.48
N LEU A 137 -8.97 16.31 1.67
CA LEU A 137 -9.77 16.21 2.89
C LEU A 137 -10.24 17.58 3.36
N THR A 138 -11.55 17.73 3.52
CA THR A 138 -12.13 18.93 4.16
C THR A 138 -12.48 18.64 5.63
N PRO A 139 -12.56 19.67 6.50
CA PRO A 139 -12.92 19.45 7.90
C PRO A 139 -14.24 18.69 8.11
N SER A 140 -15.23 18.94 7.27
CA SER A 140 -16.53 18.25 7.33
C SER A 140 -16.41 16.77 6.96
N VAL A 141 -15.59 16.44 5.98
CA VAL A 141 -15.33 15.05 5.59
C VAL A 141 -14.48 14.34 6.65
N ALA A 142 -13.50 15.03 7.26
CA ALA A 142 -12.71 14.45 8.34
C ALA A 142 -13.59 14.02 9.53
N SER A 143 -14.56 14.86 9.93
CA SER A 143 -15.51 14.51 10.97
C SER A 143 -16.38 13.31 10.57
N ALA A 144 -16.89 13.30 9.35
CA ALA A 144 -17.71 12.20 8.85
C ALA A 144 -16.94 10.87 8.73
N LEU A 145 -15.65 10.92 8.36
CA LEU A 145 -14.77 9.74 8.36
C LEU A 145 -14.55 9.21 9.78
N ALA A 146 -14.31 10.08 10.76
CA ALA A 146 -14.15 9.68 12.16
C ALA A 146 -15.42 9.03 12.74
N GLU A 147 -16.61 9.52 12.36
CA GLU A 147 -17.88 8.87 12.71
C GLU A 147 -18.04 7.50 12.04
N ALA A 148 -17.65 7.39 10.77
CA ALA A 148 -17.70 6.13 10.03
C ALA A 148 -16.75 5.06 10.60
N GLU A 149 -15.56 5.46 11.09
CA GLU A 149 -14.62 4.54 11.76
C GLU A 149 -15.19 3.90 13.03
N GLN A 150 -16.15 4.56 13.69
CA GLN A 150 -16.86 4.01 14.85
C GLN A 150 -18.01 3.07 14.45
N ALA A 151 -18.58 3.27 13.26
CA ALA A 151 -19.78 2.57 12.80
C ALA A 151 -19.47 1.37 11.89
N TYR A 152 -18.35 1.39 11.18
CA TYR A 152 -17.99 0.39 10.16
C TYR A 152 -16.56 -0.11 10.34
N PRO A 153 -16.28 -1.39 9.98
CA PRO A 153 -14.91 -1.88 9.88
C PRO A 153 -14.09 -1.03 8.89
N MET A 154 -12.84 -0.74 9.23
CA MET A 154 -11.94 0.06 8.40
C MET A 154 -11.82 -0.47 6.97
N GLU A 155 -11.80 -1.80 6.79
CA GLU A 155 -11.77 -2.45 5.47
C GLU A 155 -12.99 -2.08 4.61
N TRP A 156 -14.17 -1.98 5.23
CA TRP A 156 -15.38 -1.60 4.52
C TRP A 156 -15.30 -0.16 4.03
N ILE A 157 -14.80 0.73 4.86
CA ILE A 157 -14.66 2.16 4.49
C ILE A 157 -13.66 2.29 3.34
N ALA A 158 -12.50 1.63 3.42
CA ALA A 158 -11.50 1.65 2.37
C ALA A 158 -12.03 1.11 1.03
N ASP A 159 -12.78 0.00 1.07
CA ASP A 159 -13.34 -0.61 -0.13
C ASP A 159 -14.48 0.23 -0.72
N ALA A 160 -15.30 0.87 0.12
CA ALA A 160 -16.34 1.79 -0.36
C ALA A 160 -15.74 3.03 -1.04
N LEU A 161 -14.62 3.56 -0.53
CA LEU A 161 -13.88 4.66 -1.15
C LEU A 161 -13.31 4.25 -2.52
N ARG A 162 -12.70 3.07 -2.61
CA ARG A 162 -12.19 2.52 -3.87
C ARG A 162 -13.32 2.27 -4.88
N GLU A 163 -14.46 1.77 -4.42
CA GLU A 163 -15.63 1.57 -5.28
C GLU A 163 -16.17 2.90 -5.81
N ALA A 164 -16.27 3.92 -4.95
CA ALA A 164 -16.66 5.26 -5.37
C ALA A 164 -15.71 5.83 -6.44
N ALA A 165 -14.40 5.61 -6.29
CA ALA A 165 -13.40 6.01 -7.28
C ALA A 165 -13.56 5.24 -8.60
N ARG A 166 -13.76 3.91 -8.57
CA ARG A 166 -14.00 3.06 -9.76
C ARG A 166 -15.24 3.47 -10.53
N GLN A 167 -16.32 3.85 -9.81
CA GLN A 167 -17.56 4.36 -10.40
C GLN A 167 -17.45 5.80 -10.90
N ASN A 168 -16.26 6.41 -10.82
CA ASN A 168 -16.01 7.82 -11.14
C ASN A 168 -16.89 8.80 -10.35
N LYS A 169 -17.36 8.39 -9.17
CA LYS A 169 -18.16 9.20 -8.24
C LYS A 169 -17.34 9.49 -6.98
N ARG A 170 -16.29 10.27 -7.16
CA ARG A 170 -15.30 10.59 -6.12
C ARG A 170 -15.87 11.56 -5.09
N SER A 171 -16.72 11.04 -4.20
CA SER A 171 -17.27 11.81 -3.08
C SER A 171 -17.51 10.93 -1.86
N TRP A 172 -17.35 11.50 -0.68
CA TRP A 172 -17.67 10.82 0.57
C TRP A 172 -19.13 10.35 0.63
N SER A 173 -20.07 11.20 0.23
CA SER A 173 -21.50 10.87 0.27
C SER A 173 -21.84 9.62 -0.56
N TYR A 174 -21.13 9.38 -1.66
CA TYR A 174 -21.33 8.18 -2.44
C TYR A 174 -20.73 6.94 -1.77
N ALA A 175 -19.53 7.04 -1.18
CA ALA A 175 -18.93 5.96 -0.41
C ALA A 175 -19.78 5.60 0.81
N GLU A 176 -20.32 6.59 1.50
CA GLU A 176 -21.23 6.40 2.63
C GLU A 176 -22.53 5.67 2.21
N ALA A 177 -23.10 6.01 1.06
CA ALA A 177 -24.26 5.29 0.54
C ALA A 177 -23.95 3.81 0.26
N ILE A 178 -22.74 3.48 -0.24
CA ILE A 178 -22.26 2.10 -0.39
C ILE A 178 -22.19 1.40 0.97
N LEU A 179 -21.59 2.05 1.98
CA LEU A 179 -21.48 1.49 3.34
C LEU A 179 -22.84 1.17 3.94
N ARG A 180 -23.81 2.09 3.85
CA ARG A 180 -25.17 1.87 4.33
C ARG A 180 -25.86 0.72 3.61
N ARG A 181 -25.66 0.60 2.30
CA ARG A 181 -26.17 -0.55 1.52
C ARG A 181 -25.58 -1.87 1.99
N TRP A 182 -24.27 -1.94 2.16
CA TRP A 182 -23.61 -3.15 2.65
C TRP A 182 -24.03 -3.52 4.08
N GLN A 183 -24.33 -2.54 4.91
CA GLN A 183 -24.84 -2.77 6.26
C GLN A 183 -26.26 -3.36 6.24
N SER A 184 -27.13 -2.90 5.31
CA SER A 184 -28.52 -3.34 5.24
C SER A 184 -28.71 -4.66 4.48
N GLU A 185 -27.92 -4.92 3.42
CA GLU A 185 -28.10 -6.04 2.50
C GLU A 185 -27.06 -7.15 2.71
N GLY A 186 -26.05 -6.91 3.55
CA GLY A 186 -24.84 -7.73 3.61
C GLY A 186 -23.88 -7.38 2.46
N ARG A 187 -22.59 -7.48 2.73
CA ARG A 187 -21.55 -7.31 1.71
C ARG A 187 -21.57 -8.53 0.79
N ARG A 188 -22.14 -8.39 -0.39
CA ARG A 188 -21.94 -9.36 -1.49
C ARG A 188 -20.64 -8.98 -2.18
N ASP A 189 -19.71 -9.91 -2.26
CA ASP A 189 -18.50 -9.75 -3.07
C ASP A 189 -18.93 -9.68 -4.55
N GLU A 190 -19.14 -8.48 -5.06
CA GLU A 190 -19.48 -8.23 -6.48
C GLU A 190 -18.34 -8.61 -7.45
N ALA A 191 -17.17 -8.99 -6.92
CA ALA A 191 -16.05 -9.51 -7.71
C ALA A 191 -16.36 -10.85 -8.42
N ALA A 192 -17.44 -11.55 -8.06
CA ALA A 192 -17.81 -12.85 -8.63
C ALA A 192 -18.95 -12.78 -9.66
N GLN A 193 -19.55 -11.62 -9.89
CA GLN A 193 -20.63 -11.49 -10.89
C GLN A 193 -20.16 -10.61 -12.04
N GLY A 194 -19.61 -11.29 -13.07
CA GLY A 194 -19.50 -10.69 -14.40
C GLY A 194 -20.86 -10.10 -14.80
N HIS A 195 -20.84 -8.94 -15.41
CA HIS A 195 -22.00 -8.22 -15.93
C HIS A 195 -23.06 -9.19 -16.47
N PRO A 196 -24.28 -9.23 -15.95
CA PRO A 196 -25.36 -9.85 -16.68
C PRO A 196 -25.57 -9.00 -17.93
N ARG A 197 -25.25 -9.57 -19.09
CA ARG A 197 -25.73 -9.05 -20.36
C ARG A 197 -27.23 -8.84 -20.20
N ARG A 198 -27.69 -7.61 -20.20
CA ARG A 198 -29.10 -7.27 -20.43
C ARG A 198 -29.43 -7.66 -21.86
N GLY A 199 -29.78 -8.93 -22.04
CA GLY A 199 -30.51 -9.43 -23.17
C GLY A 199 -32.01 -9.36 -22.86
N GLY A 200 -32.54 -8.17 -22.69
CA GLY A 200 -33.96 -7.92 -22.81
C GLY A 200 -34.27 -7.58 -24.28
N PRO A 201 -35.44 -7.95 -24.81
CA PRO A 201 -35.82 -7.60 -26.18
C PRO A 201 -35.79 -6.09 -26.34
N ASP A 202 -35.15 -5.63 -27.41
CA ASP A 202 -35.04 -4.20 -27.74
C ASP A 202 -36.45 -3.63 -27.95
N PRO A 203 -36.94 -2.68 -27.14
CA PRO A 203 -38.25 -2.12 -27.26
C PRO A 203 -38.46 -1.39 -28.61
N TYR A 204 -37.45 -1.24 -29.43
CA TYR A 204 -37.50 -0.56 -30.73
C TYR A 204 -37.25 -1.48 -31.92
N GLU A 205 -37.15 -2.79 -31.77
CA GLU A 205 -36.93 -3.75 -32.87
C GLU A 205 -37.99 -3.64 -33.99
N HIS A 206 -39.22 -3.20 -33.62
CA HIS A 206 -40.30 -3.01 -34.58
C HIS A 206 -40.11 -1.82 -35.54
N LEU A 207 -39.17 -0.90 -35.25
CA LEU A 207 -38.91 0.27 -36.09
C LEU A 207 -37.94 0.00 -37.25
N TYR A 208 -37.29 -1.14 -37.27
CA TYR A 208 -36.28 -1.48 -38.28
C TYR A 208 -36.69 -2.55 -39.28
N ARG A 209 -37.92 -3.10 -39.18
CA ARG A 209 -38.49 -3.93 -40.23
C ARG A 209 -39.17 -3.03 -41.27
N ARG A 210 -38.44 -2.72 -42.33
CA ARG A 210 -39.04 -2.29 -43.62
C ARG A 210 -39.15 -3.51 -44.50
N ASP A 211 -40.36 -3.68 -45.05
CA ASP A 211 -40.68 -4.60 -46.15
C ASP A 211 -39.81 -4.35 -47.39
#